data_320bd9fd33c3847e75b940daa5acd78b
#
_entry.id   320bd9fd33c3847e75b940daa5acd78b
#
_cell.length_a   1.000
_cell.length_b   1.000
_cell.length_c   1.000
_cell.angle_alpha   90.00
_cell.angle_beta   90.00
_cell.angle_gamma   90.00
#
_symmetry.space_group_name_H-M   'P 1'
#
loop_
_entity.id
_entity.type
_entity.pdbx_description
1 polymer ?
#
loop_
_entity_poly.entity_id
_entity_poly.type
_entity_poly.pdbx_seq_one_letter_code
_entity_poly.pdbx_strand_id
1 'polypeptide(L)'
;MNSNSVLRESIDIFFVEGHGFAVYFYILVILAPVEFLSLYLPSLDAQMWSGSASLFKVTAVTTLLLTVYFAMRVANQEFASWRFRTLKRWHRENGQPIFAIAQAQLLFLSLHVALSLLLCAPLLIWAAAIARTPFSMVALTFGLLFFYAWGYATWGLFALALWERRAESRQVFIRSFFFTLTILSLLVYLPLNPIAFLLAILSRQEFPPLSIAGYNWPAGILHFSGHFLFIGSALLAHQWALRKELRR
;
A
#
# COMPACT_ATOMS: atom_id res chain seq x y z
N MET A 1 -28.30 -4.49 -13.47
CA MET A 1 -27.02 -4.86 -12.85
C MET A 1 -27.21 -4.85 -11.34
N ASN A 2 -27.27 -6.01 -10.69
CA ASN A 2 -27.34 -6.05 -9.23
C ASN A 2 -26.00 -5.51 -8.68
N SER A 3 -26.02 -4.31 -8.14
CA SER A 3 -24.85 -3.73 -7.48
C SER A 3 -24.42 -4.67 -6.35
N ASN A 4 -23.14 -5.02 -6.30
CA ASN A 4 -22.59 -5.88 -5.23
C ASN A 4 -22.83 -5.17 -3.88
N SER A 5 -23.73 -5.74 -3.08
CA SER A 5 -24.17 -5.13 -1.81
C SER A 5 -23.02 -4.95 -0.81
N VAL A 6 -22.00 -5.83 -0.86
CA VAL A 6 -20.78 -5.72 -0.02
C VAL A 6 -19.97 -4.48 -0.37
N LEU A 7 -19.77 -4.25 -1.68
CA LEU A 7 -19.05 -3.06 -2.14
C LEU A 7 -19.79 -1.77 -1.76
N ARG A 8 -21.12 -1.75 -1.97
CA ARG A 8 -21.97 -0.60 -1.63
C ARG A 8 -21.88 -0.29 -0.14
N GLU A 9 -22.03 -1.28 0.74
CA GLU A 9 -21.90 -1.07 2.20
C GLU A 9 -20.51 -0.57 2.58
N SER A 10 -19.45 -1.11 1.97
CA SER A 10 -18.09 -0.64 2.24
C SER A 10 -17.91 0.83 1.84
N ILE A 11 -18.47 1.23 0.70
CA ILE A 11 -18.46 2.63 0.25
C ILE A 11 -19.28 3.51 1.19
N ASP A 12 -20.49 3.08 1.54
CA ASP A 12 -21.39 3.85 2.41
C ASP A 12 -20.74 4.10 3.78
N ILE A 13 -20.21 3.05 4.43
CA ILE A 13 -19.55 3.17 5.74
C ILE A 13 -18.31 4.07 5.65
N PHE A 14 -17.45 3.84 4.66
CA PHE A 14 -16.15 4.47 4.63
C PHE A 14 -16.20 5.90 4.11
N PHE A 15 -17.00 6.15 3.06
CA PHE A 15 -17.05 7.46 2.41
C PHE A 15 -18.30 8.26 2.78
N VAL A 16 -19.49 7.67 2.77
CA VAL A 16 -20.74 8.42 3.03
C VAL A 16 -20.90 8.72 4.52
N GLU A 17 -20.68 7.73 5.39
CA GLU A 17 -20.69 7.94 6.86
C GLU A 17 -19.43 8.65 7.37
N GLY A 18 -18.40 8.79 6.53
CA GLY A 18 -17.20 9.55 6.83
C GLY A 18 -16.16 8.84 7.71
N HIS A 19 -16.32 7.55 8.00
CA HIS A 19 -15.35 6.81 8.84
C HIS A 19 -13.95 6.71 8.19
N GLY A 20 -13.86 6.87 6.86
CA GLY A 20 -12.59 6.89 6.13
C GLY A 20 -11.84 8.21 6.19
N PHE A 21 -12.50 9.34 6.50
CA PHE A 21 -11.86 10.65 6.46
C PHE A 21 -10.67 10.79 7.40
N ALA A 22 -10.73 10.14 8.56
CA ALA A 22 -9.60 10.12 9.50
C ALA A 22 -8.31 9.59 8.85
N VAL A 23 -8.41 8.57 7.98
CA VAL A 23 -7.24 8.00 7.27
C VAL A 23 -6.59 9.04 6.38
N TYR A 24 -7.39 9.70 5.54
CA TYR A 24 -6.90 10.72 4.61
C TYR A 24 -6.33 11.92 5.34
N PHE A 25 -6.98 12.34 6.42
CA PHE A 25 -6.48 13.38 7.29
C PHE A 25 -5.10 13.03 7.87
N TYR A 26 -4.92 11.83 8.42
CA TYR A 26 -3.61 11.39 8.94
C TYR A 26 -2.54 11.34 7.85
N ILE A 27 -2.86 10.87 6.65
CA ILE A 27 -1.91 10.86 5.54
C ILE A 27 -1.41 12.28 5.25
N LEU A 28 -2.32 13.24 5.10
CA LEU A 28 -1.97 14.62 4.76
C LEU A 28 -1.26 15.34 5.92
N VAL A 29 -1.71 15.16 7.17
CA VAL A 29 -1.10 15.76 8.37
C VAL A 29 0.32 15.26 8.63
N ILE A 30 0.67 14.09 8.16
CA ILE A 30 2.05 13.58 8.27
C ILE A 30 2.84 13.99 7.02
N LEU A 31 2.27 13.84 5.83
CA LEU A 31 2.99 14.08 4.58
C LEU A 31 3.39 15.55 4.41
N ALA A 32 2.46 16.50 4.65
CA ALA A 32 2.73 17.91 4.43
C ALA A 32 3.85 18.46 5.34
N PRO A 33 3.87 18.23 6.67
CA PRO A 33 5.00 18.67 7.51
C PRO A 33 6.34 18.01 7.12
N VAL A 34 6.35 16.72 6.77
CA VAL A 34 7.58 16.05 6.31
C VAL A 34 8.12 16.72 5.05
N GLU A 35 7.25 17.05 4.11
CA GLU A 35 7.62 17.73 2.88
C GLU A 35 8.16 19.15 3.14
N PHE A 36 7.45 19.94 3.94
CA PHE A 36 7.91 21.29 4.33
C PHE A 36 9.23 21.24 5.08
N LEU A 37 9.38 20.37 6.07
CA LEU A 37 10.62 20.23 6.82
C LEU A 37 11.78 19.78 5.92
N SER A 38 11.52 18.94 4.93
CA SER A 38 12.54 18.47 3.99
C SER A 38 13.14 19.58 3.13
N LEU A 39 12.41 20.70 2.94
CA LEU A 39 12.95 21.88 2.25
C LEU A 39 14.00 22.62 3.07
N TYR A 40 13.85 22.61 4.40
CA TYR A 40 14.66 23.43 5.31
C TYR A 40 15.75 22.64 6.04
N LEU A 41 15.68 21.31 6.03
CA LEU A 41 16.71 20.49 6.66
C LEU A 41 18.00 20.56 5.84
N PRO A 42 19.14 20.97 6.45
CA PRO A 42 20.43 20.89 5.80
C PRO A 42 20.75 19.41 5.50
N SER A 43 21.22 19.11 4.30
CA SER A 43 21.77 17.80 4.04
C SER A 43 23.06 17.63 4.83
N LEU A 44 23.33 16.40 5.26
CA LEU A 44 24.58 16.06 5.94
C LEU A 44 25.82 16.20 5.03
N ASP A 45 25.59 16.28 3.72
CA ASP A 45 26.61 16.46 2.70
C ASP A 45 26.41 17.80 1.99
N ALA A 46 27.27 18.78 2.29
CA ALA A 46 27.21 20.13 1.74
C ALA A 46 27.35 20.17 0.19
N GLN A 47 27.96 19.15 -0.41
CA GLN A 47 28.09 19.06 -1.88
C GLN A 47 26.83 18.50 -2.57
N MET A 48 26.02 17.73 -1.84
CA MET A 48 24.78 17.16 -2.33
C MET A 48 23.55 18.01 -1.99
N TRP A 49 23.74 19.14 -1.32
CA TRP A 49 22.64 19.91 -0.86
C TRP A 49 22.04 20.82 -1.91
N SER A 50 20.96 20.36 -2.49
CA SER A 50 19.83 21.21 -2.79
C SER A 50 18.60 20.52 -2.18
N GLY A 51 18.06 21.07 -1.08
CA GLY A 51 16.82 20.54 -0.46
C GLY A 51 15.73 20.34 -1.50
N SER A 52 15.78 21.12 -2.58
CA SER A 52 14.97 20.97 -3.77
C SER A 52 15.20 19.66 -4.52
N ALA A 53 16.43 19.17 -4.72
CA ALA A 53 16.69 17.99 -5.54
C ALA A 53 16.28 16.66 -4.85
N SER A 54 16.30 16.62 -3.52
CA SER A 54 15.88 15.45 -2.75
C SER A 54 14.39 15.46 -2.39
N LEU A 55 13.70 16.60 -2.53
CA LEU A 55 12.34 16.78 -2.07
C LEU A 55 11.38 15.72 -2.62
N PHE A 56 11.38 15.51 -3.94
CA PHE A 56 10.51 14.51 -4.55
C PHE A 56 10.79 13.08 -4.06
N LYS A 57 12.05 12.73 -3.79
CA LYS A 57 12.43 11.42 -3.26
C LYS A 57 11.87 11.22 -1.85
N VAL A 58 12.03 12.21 -0.98
CA VAL A 58 11.51 12.16 0.39
C VAL A 58 10.00 12.09 0.40
N THR A 59 9.33 12.96 -0.37
CA THR A 59 7.87 12.96 -0.49
C THR A 59 7.35 11.61 -1.04
N ALA A 60 7.99 11.05 -2.08
CA ALA A 60 7.60 9.77 -2.65
C ALA A 60 7.77 8.60 -1.67
N VAL A 61 8.88 8.55 -0.93
CA VAL A 61 9.11 7.50 0.09
C VAL A 61 8.13 7.65 1.25
N THR A 62 7.89 8.87 1.72
CA THR A 62 6.92 9.11 2.79
C THR A 62 5.51 8.72 2.34
N THR A 63 5.12 9.09 1.11
CA THR A 63 3.84 8.67 0.52
C THR A 63 3.75 7.16 0.42
N LEU A 64 4.82 6.47 0.00
CA LEU A 64 4.87 5.00 -0.04
C LEU A 64 4.57 4.40 1.33
N LEU A 65 5.28 4.83 2.35
CA LEU A 65 5.11 4.31 3.72
C LEU A 65 3.71 4.54 4.25
N LEU A 66 3.18 5.75 4.08
CA LEU A 66 1.85 6.11 4.55
C LEU A 66 0.76 5.35 3.79
N THR A 67 0.81 5.34 2.46
CA THR A 67 -0.22 4.67 1.65
C THR A 67 -0.22 3.17 1.86
N VAL A 68 0.94 2.51 1.94
CA VAL A 68 1.04 1.08 2.27
C VAL A 68 0.47 0.79 3.66
N TYR A 69 0.93 1.54 4.67
CA TYR A 69 0.50 1.33 6.05
C TYR A 69 -1.02 1.50 6.23
N PHE A 70 -1.55 2.62 5.74
CA PHE A 70 -2.98 2.90 5.87
C PHE A 70 -3.85 2.01 4.99
N ALA A 71 -3.40 1.64 3.78
CA ALA A 71 -4.13 0.71 2.94
C ALA A 71 -4.25 -0.68 3.59
N MET A 72 -3.19 -1.18 4.24
CA MET A 72 -3.25 -2.43 5.02
C MET A 72 -4.25 -2.35 6.17
N ARG A 73 -4.29 -1.22 6.90
CA ARG A 73 -5.22 -1.00 8.02
C ARG A 73 -6.66 -0.86 7.57
N VAL A 74 -6.89 -0.19 6.43
CA VAL A 74 -8.24 -0.07 5.84
C VAL A 74 -8.71 -1.42 5.31
N ALA A 75 -7.87 -2.18 4.62
CA ALA A 75 -8.18 -3.54 4.19
C ALA A 75 -8.55 -4.45 5.36
N ASN A 76 -7.94 -4.22 6.53
CA ASN A 76 -8.23 -4.91 7.79
C ASN A 76 -9.46 -4.35 8.54
N GLN A 77 -10.18 -3.36 7.98
CA GLN A 77 -11.34 -2.68 8.59
C GLN A 77 -11.06 -2.06 9.98
N GLU A 78 -9.82 -1.64 10.23
CA GLU A 78 -9.42 -1.16 11.56
C GLU A 78 -10.15 0.11 11.98
N PHE A 79 -10.47 1.01 11.02
CA PHE A 79 -11.06 2.32 11.30
C PHE A 79 -12.58 2.31 11.56
N ALA A 80 -13.28 1.24 11.20
CA ALA A 80 -14.74 1.14 11.36
C ALA A 80 -15.19 -0.31 11.62
N SER A 81 -14.41 -1.09 12.35
CA SER A 81 -14.66 -2.54 12.55
C SER A 81 -16.03 -2.85 13.14
N TRP A 82 -16.59 -1.95 13.97
CA TRP A 82 -17.91 -2.11 14.60
C TRP A 82 -19.09 -1.87 13.65
N ARG A 83 -18.86 -1.20 12.52
CA ARG A 83 -19.90 -0.91 11.52
C ARG A 83 -20.03 -1.99 10.47
N PHE A 84 -18.92 -2.65 10.12
CA PHE A 84 -18.94 -3.70 9.11
C PHE A 84 -19.63 -4.96 9.62
N ARG A 85 -20.47 -5.54 8.78
CA ARG A 85 -21.02 -6.86 9.02
C ARG A 85 -19.94 -7.92 8.93
N THR A 86 -20.11 -9.01 9.68
CA THR A 86 -19.20 -10.14 9.56
C THR A 86 -19.33 -10.81 8.19
N LEU A 87 -18.25 -11.41 7.70
CA LEU A 87 -18.21 -12.13 6.42
C LEU A 87 -19.28 -13.24 6.35
N LYS A 88 -19.50 -13.94 7.48
CA LYS A 88 -20.57 -14.94 7.61
C LYS A 88 -21.95 -14.34 7.45
N ARG A 89 -22.19 -13.19 8.06
CA ARG A 89 -23.46 -12.51 7.97
C ARG A 89 -23.75 -12.07 6.54
N TRP A 90 -22.75 -11.54 5.85
CA TRP A 90 -22.82 -11.21 4.43
C TRP A 90 -23.18 -12.41 3.57
N HIS A 91 -22.52 -13.54 3.79
CA HIS A 91 -22.75 -14.75 3.01
C HIS A 91 -24.16 -15.33 3.26
N ARG A 92 -24.60 -15.38 4.53
CA ARG A 92 -25.87 -16.00 4.93
C ARG A 92 -27.09 -15.11 4.65
N GLU A 93 -27.03 -13.82 4.99
CA GLU A 93 -28.18 -12.92 4.87
C GLU A 93 -28.40 -12.44 3.44
N ASN A 94 -27.34 -12.21 2.68
CA ASN A 94 -27.46 -11.64 1.35
C ASN A 94 -27.20 -12.67 0.22
N GLY A 95 -26.94 -13.93 0.55
CA GLY A 95 -26.69 -14.99 -0.43
C GLY A 95 -25.48 -14.71 -1.34
N GLN A 96 -24.56 -13.82 -0.91
CA GLN A 96 -23.44 -13.41 -1.75
C GLN A 96 -22.41 -14.54 -1.86
N PRO A 97 -22.00 -14.92 -3.09
CA PRO A 97 -20.98 -15.94 -3.28
C PRO A 97 -19.62 -15.42 -2.80
N ILE A 98 -18.75 -16.34 -2.37
CA ILE A 98 -17.41 -16.03 -1.86
C ILE A 98 -16.63 -15.15 -2.83
N PHE A 99 -16.74 -15.42 -4.12
CA PHE A 99 -16.06 -14.65 -5.16
C PHE A 99 -16.54 -13.19 -5.21
N ALA A 100 -17.86 -12.95 -5.06
CA ALA A 100 -18.41 -11.59 -5.05
C ALA A 100 -17.94 -10.79 -3.84
N ILE A 101 -17.80 -11.44 -2.67
CA ILE A 101 -17.25 -10.82 -1.45
C ILE A 101 -15.78 -10.44 -1.69
N ALA A 102 -14.96 -11.39 -2.18
CA ALA A 102 -13.55 -11.13 -2.46
C ALA A 102 -13.38 -10.00 -3.50
N GLN A 103 -14.15 -10.03 -4.57
CA GLN A 103 -14.13 -8.98 -5.61
C GLN A 103 -14.52 -7.61 -5.04
N ALA A 104 -15.56 -7.54 -4.20
CA ALA A 104 -15.98 -6.29 -3.56
C ALA A 104 -14.87 -5.69 -2.70
N GLN A 105 -14.20 -6.54 -1.89
CA GLN A 105 -13.09 -6.11 -1.03
C GLN A 105 -11.89 -5.60 -1.85
N LEU A 106 -11.54 -6.28 -2.95
CA LEU A 106 -10.46 -5.85 -3.84
C LEU A 106 -10.80 -4.55 -4.57
N LEU A 107 -12.04 -4.39 -5.05
CA LEU A 107 -12.49 -3.15 -5.69
C LEU A 107 -12.51 -1.99 -4.71
N PHE A 108 -13.02 -2.20 -3.50
CA PHE A 108 -12.99 -1.19 -2.44
C PHE A 108 -11.55 -0.77 -2.11
N LEU A 109 -10.65 -1.74 -1.97
CA LEU A 109 -9.23 -1.47 -1.73
C LEU A 109 -8.59 -0.66 -2.87
N SER A 110 -8.89 -1.02 -4.14
CA SER A 110 -8.40 -0.27 -5.30
C SER A 110 -8.87 1.18 -5.28
N LEU A 111 -10.14 1.41 -4.96
CA LEU A 111 -10.72 2.74 -4.83
C LEU A 111 -10.04 3.53 -3.71
N HIS A 112 -9.85 2.90 -2.54
CA HIS A 112 -9.19 3.55 -1.41
C HIS A 112 -7.74 3.96 -1.74
N VAL A 113 -6.96 3.07 -2.34
CA VAL A 113 -5.56 3.38 -2.73
C VAL A 113 -5.52 4.48 -3.78
N ALA A 114 -6.39 4.42 -4.80
CA ALA A 114 -6.47 5.46 -5.83
C ALA A 114 -6.80 6.83 -5.23
N LEU A 115 -7.78 6.90 -4.32
CA LEU A 115 -8.14 8.15 -3.64
C LEU A 115 -7.03 8.65 -2.70
N SER A 116 -6.35 7.77 -1.98
CA SER A 116 -5.20 8.14 -1.16
C SER A 116 -4.11 8.81 -1.99
N LEU A 117 -3.78 8.22 -3.14
CA LEU A 117 -2.79 8.77 -4.06
C LEU A 117 -3.26 10.06 -4.72
N LEU A 118 -4.54 10.18 -5.06
CA LEU A 118 -5.12 11.41 -5.60
C LEU A 118 -5.01 12.56 -4.61
N LEU A 119 -5.24 12.29 -3.33
CA LEU A 119 -5.08 13.30 -2.26
C LEU A 119 -3.62 13.68 -2.02
N CYS A 120 -2.67 12.75 -2.17
CA CYS A 120 -1.24 13.04 -2.11
C CYS A 120 -0.71 13.71 -3.38
N ALA A 121 -1.45 13.64 -4.51
CA ALA A 121 -0.98 14.11 -5.81
C ALA A 121 -0.55 15.58 -5.83
N PRO A 122 -1.27 16.55 -5.22
CA PRO A 122 -0.83 17.94 -5.20
C PRO A 122 0.57 18.12 -4.59
N LEU A 123 0.84 17.46 -3.46
CA LEU A 123 2.13 17.50 -2.78
C LEU A 123 3.22 16.83 -3.61
N LEU A 124 2.96 15.64 -4.14
CA LEU A 124 3.90 14.94 -5.01
C LEU A 124 4.23 15.72 -6.29
N ILE A 125 3.24 16.35 -6.93
CA ILE A 125 3.45 17.14 -8.13
C ILE A 125 4.24 18.43 -7.80
N TRP A 126 3.92 19.07 -6.69
CA TRP A 126 4.64 20.24 -6.22
C TRP A 126 6.11 19.90 -5.90
N ALA A 127 6.37 18.82 -5.16
CA ALA A 127 7.72 18.34 -4.88
C ALA A 127 8.49 17.98 -6.18
N ALA A 128 7.80 17.36 -7.16
CA ALA A 128 8.39 17.03 -8.44
C ALA A 128 8.75 18.28 -9.25
N ALA A 129 7.91 19.31 -9.23
CA ALA A 129 8.18 20.59 -9.90
C ALA A 129 9.41 21.29 -9.31
N ILE A 130 9.52 21.35 -7.99
CA ILE A 130 10.69 21.92 -7.30
C ILE A 130 11.95 21.11 -7.61
N ALA A 131 11.87 19.77 -7.53
CA ALA A 131 12.99 18.88 -7.83
C ALA A 131 13.32 18.76 -9.32
N ARG A 132 12.56 19.43 -10.21
CA ARG A 132 12.68 19.34 -11.68
C ARG A 132 12.63 17.89 -12.18
N THR A 133 11.78 17.08 -11.57
CA THR A 133 11.63 15.66 -11.92
C THR A 133 10.85 15.54 -13.23
N PRO A 134 11.32 14.75 -14.23
CA PRO A 134 10.60 14.59 -15.48
C PRO A 134 9.26 13.87 -15.27
N PHE A 135 8.26 14.23 -16.07
CA PHE A 135 6.90 13.72 -15.98
C PHE A 135 6.83 12.18 -16.02
N SER A 136 7.65 11.54 -16.84
CA SER A 136 7.73 10.07 -16.92
C SER A 136 8.10 9.42 -15.59
N MET A 137 9.01 10.04 -14.82
CA MET A 137 9.38 9.57 -13.49
C MET A 137 8.26 9.81 -12.47
N VAL A 138 7.52 10.91 -12.58
CA VAL A 138 6.35 11.17 -11.74
C VAL A 138 5.28 10.11 -11.99
N ALA A 139 4.94 9.86 -13.25
CA ALA A 139 3.96 8.85 -13.63
C ALA A 139 4.36 7.43 -13.18
N LEU A 140 5.64 7.07 -13.37
CA LEU A 140 6.19 5.80 -12.88
C LEU A 140 6.08 5.69 -11.36
N THR A 141 6.38 6.77 -10.64
CA THR A 141 6.26 6.80 -9.17
C THR A 141 4.83 6.53 -8.73
N PHE A 142 3.82 7.20 -9.32
CA PHE A 142 2.41 6.91 -9.01
C PHE A 142 2.04 5.45 -9.27
N GLY A 143 2.50 4.88 -10.39
CA GLY A 143 2.31 3.46 -10.70
C GLY A 143 2.91 2.53 -9.65
N LEU A 144 4.14 2.80 -9.21
CA LEU A 144 4.81 2.02 -8.16
C LEU A 144 4.12 2.18 -6.79
N LEU A 145 3.74 3.40 -6.42
CA LEU A 145 3.02 3.66 -5.17
C LEU A 145 1.70 2.89 -5.12
N PHE A 146 0.93 2.91 -6.23
CA PHE A 146 -0.29 2.14 -6.34
C PHE A 146 -0.02 0.63 -6.23
N PHE A 147 0.96 0.14 -6.98
CA PHE A 147 1.33 -1.27 -7.00
C PHE A 147 1.69 -1.81 -5.61
N TYR A 148 2.55 -1.09 -4.87
CA TYR A 148 2.94 -1.51 -3.52
C TYR A 148 1.80 -1.35 -2.52
N ALA A 149 1.10 -0.22 -2.51
CA ALA A 149 0.02 0.00 -1.55
C ALA A 149 -1.10 -1.02 -1.72
N TRP A 150 -1.53 -1.27 -2.96
CA TRP A 150 -2.54 -2.27 -3.27
C TRP A 150 -2.05 -3.69 -2.96
N GLY A 151 -0.84 -4.03 -3.42
CA GLY A 151 -0.28 -5.36 -3.25
C GLY A 151 -0.07 -5.74 -1.79
N TYR A 152 0.44 -4.84 -0.98
CA TYR A 152 0.67 -5.12 0.45
C TYR A 152 -0.62 -5.12 1.24
N ALA A 153 -1.59 -4.28 0.88
CA ALA A 153 -2.89 -4.26 1.53
C ALA A 153 -3.73 -5.53 1.31
N THR A 154 -3.44 -6.34 0.27
CA THR A 154 -4.08 -7.66 0.11
C THR A 154 -3.79 -8.60 1.29
N TRP A 155 -2.64 -8.46 1.96
CA TRP A 155 -2.36 -9.16 3.22
C TRP A 155 -3.22 -8.68 4.38
N GLY A 156 -3.67 -7.42 4.35
CA GLY A 156 -4.68 -6.90 5.27
C GLY A 156 -6.04 -7.61 5.10
N LEU A 157 -6.45 -7.85 3.86
CA LEU A 157 -7.66 -8.64 3.55
C LEU A 157 -7.53 -10.09 4.02
N PHE A 158 -6.35 -10.71 3.81
CA PHE A 158 -6.08 -12.04 4.34
C PHE A 158 -6.20 -12.10 5.87
N ALA A 159 -5.58 -11.14 6.57
CA ALA A 159 -5.67 -11.05 8.04
C ALA A 159 -7.11 -10.89 8.51
N LEU A 160 -7.91 -10.05 7.82
CA LEU A 160 -9.34 -9.88 8.10
C LEU A 160 -10.09 -11.21 7.98
N ALA A 161 -9.90 -11.93 6.88
CA ALA A 161 -10.59 -13.19 6.64
C ALA A 161 -10.16 -14.30 7.60
N LEU A 162 -8.88 -14.33 8.01
CA LEU A 162 -8.33 -15.38 8.89
C LEU A 162 -8.72 -15.17 10.36
N TRP A 163 -8.74 -13.92 10.82
CA TRP A 163 -8.95 -13.56 12.22
C TRP A 163 -10.08 -12.55 12.42
N GLU A 164 -11.20 -12.71 11.71
CA GLU A 164 -12.29 -11.73 11.70
C GLU A 164 -12.72 -11.30 13.13
N ARG A 165 -12.80 -12.25 14.06
CA ARG A 165 -13.23 -12.00 15.46
C ARG A 165 -12.10 -11.56 16.40
N ARG A 166 -10.85 -11.57 15.96
CA ARG A 166 -9.67 -11.26 16.79
C ARG A 166 -9.00 -9.98 16.32
N ALA A 167 -9.62 -8.84 16.64
CA ALA A 167 -9.13 -7.53 16.20
C ALA A 167 -7.67 -7.26 16.60
N GLU A 168 -7.28 -7.60 17.82
CA GLU A 168 -5.91 -7.43 18.32
C GLU A 168 -4.88 -8.24 17.49
N SER A 169 -5.19 -9.52 17.23
CA SER A 169 -4.29 -10.37 16.41
C SER A 169 -4.10 -9.81 15.01
N ARG A 170 -5.17 -9.25 14.42
CA ARG A 170 -5.09 -8.60 13.12
C ARG A 170 -4.21 -7.36 13.14
N GLN A 171 -4.36 -6.51 14.15
CA GLN A 171 -3.58 -5.28 14.30
C GLN A 171 -2.09 -5.60 14.53
N VAL A 172 -1.79 -6.57 15.39
CA VAL A 172 -0.41 -7.03 15.62
C VAL A 172 0.19 -7.55 14.32
N PHE A 173 -0.55 -8.41 13.59
CA PHE A 173 -0.09 -8.91 12.30
C PHE A 173 0.23 -7.79 11.32
N ILE A 174 -0.68 -6.83 11.12
CA ILE A 174 -0.49 -5.71 10.19
C ILE A 174 0.75 -4.88 10.53
N ARG A 175 0.91 -4.53 11.80
CA ARG A 175 2.05 -3.71 12.25
C ARG A 175 3.38 -4.44 12.10
N SER A 176 3.44 -5.71 12.56
CA SER A 176 4.63 -6.54 12.44
C SER A 176 4.98 -6.79 10.98
N PHE A 177 3.97 -7.08 10.16
CA PHE A 177 4.15 -7.36 8.74
C PHE A 177 4.63 -6.13 7.97
N PHE A 178 4.03 -4.96 8.23
CA PHE A 178 4.49 -3.69 7.66
C PHE A 178 5.95 -3.43 8.03
N PHE A 179 6.30 -3.54 9.32
CA PHE A 179 7.68 -3.34 9.79
C PHE A 179 8.66 -4.31 9.11
N THR A 180 8.29 -5.60 9.02
CA THR A 180 9.11 -6.61 8.37
C THR A 180 9.36 -6.31 6.90
N LEU A 181 8.31 -5.94 6.17
CA LEU A 181 8.42 -5.67 4.74
C LEU A 181 9.17 -4.37 4.42
N THR A 182 9.01 -3.34 5.24
CA THR A 182 9.60 -2.03 4.95
C THR A 182 11.00 -1.88 5.55
N ILE A 183 11.25 -2.42 6.74
CA ILE A 183 12.52 -2.25 7.45
C ILE A 183 13.39 -3.49 7.34
N LEU A 184 12.89 -4.66 7.79
CA LEU A 184 13.73 -5.85 7.82
C LEU A 184 14.12 -6.34 6.41
N SER A 185 13.29 -6.11 5.39
CA SER A 185 13.65 -6.47 4.01
C SER A 185 14.88 -5.72 3.48
N LEU A 186 15.22 -4.54 4.04
CA LEU A 186 16.48 -3.84 3.74
C LEU A 186 17.71 -4.68 4.11
N LEU A 187 17.60 -5.54 5.12
CA LEU A 187 18.72 -6.38 5.60
C LEU A 187 18.87 -7.69 4.80
N VAL A 188 17.84 -8.10 4.07
CA VAL A 188 17.85 -9.39 3.35
C VAL A 188 18.42 -9.22 1.95
N TYR A 189 17.79 -8.40 1.12
CA TYR A 189 18.22 -8.13 -0.24
C TYR A 189 17.66 -6.78 -0.69
N LEU A 190 18.53 -5.80 -0.78
CA LEU A 190 18.16 -4.40 -1.06
C LEU A 190 17.25 -4.23 -2.29
N PRO A 191 17.51 -4.88 -3.43
CA PRO A 191 16.66 -4.75 -4.61
C PRO A 191 15.21 -5.22 -4.43
N LEU A 192 14.91 -6.10 -3.46
CA LEU A 192 13.54 -6.51 -3.16
C LEU A 192 12.81 -5.52 -2.25
N ASN A 193 13.52 -4.64 -1.56
CA ASN A 193 12.88 -3.63 -0.72
C ASN A 193 12.22 -2.54 -1.57
N PRO A 194 10.93 -2.22 -1.35
CA PRO A 194 10.21 -1.22 -2.16
C PRO A 194 10.77 0.20 -2.02
N ILE A 195 11.27 0.56 -0.84
CA ILE A 195 11.88 1.89 -0.60
C ILE A 195 13.20 1.98 -1.37
N ALA A 196 14.08 1.00 -1.20
CA ALA A 196 15.38 0.98 -1.88
C ALA A 196 15.21 0.96 -3.41
N PHE A 197 14.25 0.18 -3.91
CA PHE A 197 13.97 0.12 -5.35
C PHE A 197 13.40 1.44 -5.89
N LEU A 198 12.47 2.06 -5.18
CA LEU A 198 11.92 3.37 -5.53
C LEU A 198 13.02 4.44 -5.55
N LEU A 199 13.88 4.48 -4.53
CA LEU A 199 14.99 5.42 -4.45
C LEU A 199 16.02 5.20 -5.57
N ALA A 200 16.33 3.96 -5.92
CA ALA A 200 17.24 3.66 -7.03
C ALA A 200 16.70 4.19 -8.36
N ILE A 201 15.42 3.94 -8.66
CA ILE A 201 14.75 4.46 -9.85
C ILE A 201 14.80 6.00 -9.86
N LEU A 202 14.43 6.66 -8.77
CA LEU A 202 14.41 8.12 -8.67
C LEU A 202 15.81 8.75 -8.73
N SER A 203 16.83 7.99 -8.35
CA SER A 203 18.24 8.39 -8.43
C SER A 203 18.92 7.97 -9.73
N ARG A 204 18.20 7.29 -10.63
CA ARG A 204 18.73 6.68 -11.85
C ARG A 204 19.94 5.77 -11.57
N GLN A 205 19.90 5.08 -10.44
CA GLN A 205 20.90 4.10 -10.05
C GLN A 205 20.40 2.70 -10.41
N GLU A 206 21.30 1.88 -10.94
CA GLU A 206 21.01 0.49 -11.22
C GLU A 206 21.57 -0.39 -10.13
N PHE A 207 20.80 -1.35 -9.67
CA PHE A 207 21.33 -2.40 -8.82
C PHE A 207 22.14 -3.40 -9.63
N PRO A 208 23.23 -3.92 -9.07
CA PRO A 208 23.98 -4.97 -9.74
C PRO A 208 23.08 -6.19 -9.98
N PRO A 209 23.26 -6.87 -11.12
CA PRO A 209 22.52 -8.10 -11.39
C PRO A 209 22.88 -9.18 -10.36
N LEU A 210 21.92 -10.01 -10.01
CA LEU A 210 22.15 -11.15 -9.13
C LEU A 210 22.50 -12.40 -9.95
N SER A 211 23.65 -13.00 -9.66
CA SER A 211 24.03 -14.26 -10.29
C SER A 211 23.38 -15.44 -9.57
N ILE A 212 22.45 -16.12 -10.25
CA ILE A 212 21.78 -17.33 -9.76
C ILE A 212 21.99 -18.45 -10.76
N ALA A 213 22.56 -19.54 -10.32
CA ALA A 213 22.82 -20.73 -11.15
C ALA A 213 23.60 -20.43 -12.44
N GLY A 214 24.55 -19.51 -12.38
CA GLY A 214 25.38 -19.10 -13.53
C GLY A 214 24.75 -18.08 -14.48
N TYR A 215 23.52 -17.64 -14.22
CA TYR A 215 22.82 -16.60 -14.99
C TYR A 215 22.74 -15.29 -14.22
N ASN A 216 23.02 -14.18 -14.90
CA ASN A 216 22.91 -12.84 -14.33
C ASN A 216 21.50 -12.29 -14.53
N TRP A 217 20.72 -12.24 -13.45
CA TRP A 217 19.35 -11.74 -13.46
C TRP A 217 19.33 -10.24 -13.16
N PRO A 218 18.72 -9.42 -14.03
CA PRO A 218 18.51 -8.01 -13.73
C PRO A 218 17.70 -7.83 -12.44
N ALA A 219 18.15 -6.91 -11.58
CA ALA A 219 17.49 -6.67 -10.29
C ALA A 219 16.00 -6.27 -10.43
N GLY A 220 15.65 -5.53 -11.49
CA GLY A 220 14.25 -5.16 -11.79
C GLY A 220 13.36 -6.37 -12.05
N ILE A 221 13.85 -7.38 -12.80
CA ILE A 221 13.09 -8.61 -13.06
C ILE A 221 12.84 -9.36 -11.73
N LEU A 222 13.87 -9.49 -10.91
CA LEU A 222 13.76 -10.16 -9.61
C LEU A 222 12.80 -9.41 -8.68
N HIS A 223 12.86 -8.07 -8.67
CA HIS A 223 11.99 -7.22 -7.88
C HIS A 223 10.52 -7.45 -8.23
N PHE A 224 10.15 -7.27 -9.50
CA PHE A 224 8.76 -7.42 -9.93
C PHE A 224 8.27 -8.86 -9.82
N SER A 225 9.09 -9.85 -10.20
CA SER A 225 8.73 -11.27 -10.05
C SER A 225 8.47 -11.63 -8.59
N GLY A 226 9.34 -11.19 -7.67
CA GLY A 226 9.17 -11.38 -6.23
C GLY A 226 7.87 -10.75 -5.72
N HIS A 227 7.58 -9.51 -6.12
CA HIS A 227 6.35 -8.84 -5.70
C HIS A 227 5.09 -9.45 -6.32
N PHE A 228 5.11 -9.90 -7.58
CA PHE A 228 3.98 -10.61 -8.17
C PHE A 228 3.70 -11.94 -7.47
N LEU A 229 4.74 -12.71 -7.14
CA LEU A 229 4.59 -13.92 -6.34
C LEU A 229 4.03 -13.62 -4.94
N PHE A 230 4.53 -12.57 -4.31
CA PHE A 230 4.09 -12.12 -3.00
C PHE A 230 2.61 -11.68 -3.00
N ILE A 231 2.19 -10.90 -3.99
CA ILE A 231 0.80 -10.47 -4.17
C ILE A 231 -0.09 -11.65 -4.54
N GLY A 232 0.36 -12.51 -5.45
CA GLY A 232 -0.37 -13.71 -5.84
C GLY A 232 -0.61 -14.65 -4.66
N SER A 233 0.41 -14.84 -3.80
CA SER A 233 0.27 -15.63 -2.57
C SER A 233 -0.74 -15.01 -1.59
N ALA A 234 -0.77 -13.67 -1.46
CA ALA A 234 -1.77 -12.97 -0.64
C ALA A 234 -3.19 -13.18 -1.13
N LEU A 235 -3.42 -13.07 -2.45
CA LEU A 235 -4.73 -13.29 -3.07
C LEU A 235 -5.21 -14.73 -2.88
N LEU A 236 -4.34 -15.71 -3.07
CA LEU A 236 -4.65 -17.12 -2.84
C LEU A 236 -4.95 -17.39 -1.37
N ALA A 237 -4.12 -16.87 -0.46
CA ALA A 237 -4.31 -16.99 0.98
C ALA A 237 -5.62 -16.33 1.43
N HIS A 238 -5.96 -15.15 0.89
CA HIS A 238 -7.22 -14.47 1.17
C HIS A 238 -8.43 -15.31 0.74
N GLN A 239 -8.44 -15.84 -0.48
CA GLN A 239 -9.51 -16.71 -0.96
C GLN A 239 -9.63 -18.00 -0.13
N TRP A 240 -8.50 -18.61 0.25
CA TRP A 240 -8.49 -19.77 1.12
C TRP A 240 -9.09 -19.46 2.50
N ALA A 241 -8.70 -18.33 3.11
CA ALA A 241 -9.21 -17.91 4.42
C ALA A 241 -10.72 -17.62 4.38
N LEU A 242 -11.21 -16.95 3.33
CA LEU A 242 -12.65 -16.75 3.10
C LEU A 242 -13.41 -18.07 3.01
N ARG A 243 -12.92 -19.03 2.22
CA ARG A 243 -13.56 -20.35 2.10
C ARG A 243 -13.61 -21.08 3.43
N LYS A 244 -12.52 -21.02 4.21
CA LYS A 244 -12.42 -21.66 5.53
C LYS A 244 -13.39 -21.05 6.53
N GLU A 245 -13.48 -19.70 6.58
CA GLU A 245 -14.35 -19.01 7.54
C GLU A 245 -15.83 -19.18 7.21
N LEU A 246 -16.20 -19.18 5.93
CA LEU A 246 -17.61 -19.30 5.51
C LEU A 246 -18.15 -20.74 5.55
N ARG A 247 -17.27 -21.75 5.57
CA ARG A 247 -17.67 -23.16 5.74
C ARG A 247 -17.89 -23.58 7.20
N ARG A 248 -17.38 -22.82 8.16
CA ARG A 248 -17.57 -23.02 9.60
C ARG A 248 -18.88 -22.37 10.08
#